data_d11fe097ff203b9b8f8d3737b4c3b3c7
#
_entry.id   d11fe097ff203b9b8f8d3737b4c3b3c7
#
_cell.length_a   1.000
_cell.length_b   1.000
_cell.length_c   1.000
_cell.angle_alpha   90.00
_cell.angle_beta   90.00
_cell.angle_gamma   90.00
#
_symmetry.space_group_name_H-M   'P 1'
#
loop_
_entity.id
_entity.type
_entity.pdbx_description
1 polymer ?
#
loop_
_entity_poly.entity_id
_entity_poly.type
_entity_poly.pdbx_seq_one_letter_code
_entity_poly.pdbx_strand_id
1 'polypeptide(L)'
;MSAQGPVVLVGLPGAGKSKVGRLLAERLGVDHIDTDALVVEREGRPIADIFATDGEATFRVMETKAVAEALTHEAVVSLGGGAAATPAVRNLLSGHTVVYIDAPHEELVRRTASKTHRPLLAEDPSGTLARLRTEREPHYRSVATIIVESGPGPVDDVVTAIARQLEHA
;
A
#
# COMPACT_ATOMS: atom_id res chain seq x y z
N MET A 1 -21.68 0.68 9.59
CA MET A 1 -20.75 0.61 10.73
C MET A 1 -19.51 1.42 10.40
N SER A 2 -19.23 2.43 11.16
CA SER A 2 -18.02 3.21 10.94
C SER A 2 -16.80 2.40 11.40
N ALA A 3 -15.78 2.32 10.55
CA ALA A 3 -14.50 1.81 11.00
C ALA A 3 -14.01 2.67 12.15
N GLN A 4 -13.67 2.05 13.26
CA GLN A 4 -13.07 2.79 14.37
C GLN A 4 -11.57 2.88 14.11
N GLY A 5 -11.14 3.99 13.57
CA GLY A 5 -9.76 4.25 13.25
C GLY A 5 -9.39 3.94 11.80
N PRO A 6 -8.13 4.13 11.44
CA PRO A 6 -7.68 3.91 10.08
C PRO A 6 -7.63 2.43 9.69
N VAL A 7 -7.89 2.17 8.41
CA VAL A 7 -7.68 0.86 7.79
C VAL A 7 -6.49 1.01 6.84
N VAL A 8 -5.45 0.25 7.05
CA VAL A 8 -4.20 0.36 6.29
C VAL A 8 -4.14 -0.74 5.23
N LEU A 9 -3.74 -0.39 4.01
CA LEU A 9 -3.57 -1.35 2.92
C LEU A 9 -2.08 -1.49 2.59
N VAL A 10 -1.58 -2.71 2.57
CA VAL A 10 -0.21 -3.04 2.15
C VAL A 10 -0.24 -4.06 1.02
N GLY A 11 0.80 -4.12 0.23
CA GLY A 11 0.94 -5.06 -0.87
C GLY A 11 1.96 -4.60 -1.90
N LEU A 12 2.31 -5.48 -2.81
CA LEU A 12 3.28 -5.22 -3.87
C LEU A 12 2.76 -4.20 -4.89
N PRO A 13 3.66 -3.57 -5.66
CA PRO A 13 3.25 -2.74 -6.80
C PRO A 13 2.34 -3.54 -7.73
N GLY A 14 1.23 -2.96 -8.14
CA GLY A 14 0.25 -3.64 -8.98
C GLY A 14 -0.83 -4.41 -8.23
N ALA A 15 -0.73 -4.53 -6.90
CA ALA A 15 -1.75 -5.22 -6.11
C ALA A 15 -3.09 -4.47 -6.06
N GLY A 16 -3.08 -3.17 -6.37
CA GLY A 16 -4.32 -2.39 -6.45
C GLY A 16 -4.63 -1.58 -5.21
N LYS A 17 -3.65 -1.31 -4.37
CA LYS A 17 -3.83 -0.58 -3.10
C LYS A 17 -4.53 0.77 -3.26
N SER A 18 -4.14 1.57 -4.25
CA SER A 18 -4.74 2.89 -4.45
C SER A 18 -6.17 2.81 -4.91
N LYS A 19 -6.46 1.93 -5.87
CA LYS A 19 -7.82 1.76 -6.39
C LYS A 19 -8.74 1.14 -5.37
N VAL A 20 -8.30 0.07 -4.71
CA VAL A 20 -9.06 -0.58 -3.63
C VAL A 20 -9.26 0.41 -2.49
N GLY A 21 -8.22 1.16 -2.14
CA GLY A 21 -8.29 2.15 -1.05
C GLY A 21 -9.34 3.21 -1.30
N ARG A 22 -9.38 3.75 -2.52
CA ARG A 22 -10.37 4.76 -2.88
C ARG A 22 -11.80 4.20 -2.81
N LEU A 23 -12.03 3.02 -3.37
CA LEU A 23 -13.36 2.40 -3.39
C LEU A 23 -13.81 1.96 -1.99
N LEU A 24 -12.89 1.42 -1.21
CA LEU A 24 -13.17 1.03 0.18
C LEU A 24 -13.52 2.26 1.03
N ALA A 25 -12.76 3.34 0.89
CA ALA A 25 -13.01 4.58 1.61
C ALA A 25 -14.39 5.14 1.27
N GLU A 26 -14.75 5.12 -0.01
CA GLU A 26 -16.07 5.54 -0.48
C GLU A 26 -17.16 4.70 0.17
N ARG A 27 -17.00 3.37 0.20
CA ARG A 27 -17.97 2.46 0.83
C ARG A 27 -18.10 2.69 2.34
N LEU A 28 -16.99 2.97 3.03
CA LEU A 28 -16.99 3.20 4.47
C LEU A 28 -17.37 4.63 4.86
N GLY A 29 -17.47 5.54 3.89
CA GLY A 29 -17.80 6.95 4.15
C GLY A 29 -16.66 7.71 4.81
N VAL A 30 -15.40 7.34 4.52
CA VAL A 30 -14.21 8.00 5.07
C VAL A 30 -13.30 8.46 3.94
N ASP A 31 -12.26 9.23 4.27
CA ASP A 31 -11.27 9.69 3.30
C ASP A 31 -10.31 8.57 2.90
N HIS A 32 -9.70 8.71 1.73
CA HIS A 32 -8.60 7.88 1.27
C HIS A 32 -7.31 8.70 1.31
N ILE A 33 -6.27 8.15 1.93
CA ILE A 33 -4.94 8.77 2.00
C ILE A 33 -3.94 7.80 1.38
N ASP A 34 -3.22 8.27 0.36
CA ASP A 34 -2.09 7.55 -0.23
C ASP A 34 -0.82 8.19 0.35
N THR A 35 0.01 7.41 1.04
CA THR A 35 1.17 7.96 1.73
C THR A 35 2.24 8.48 0.77
N ASP A 36 2.38 7.90 -0.43
CA ASP A 36 3.30 8.42 -1.44
C ASP A 36 2.83 9.80 -1.92
N ALA A 37 1.54 9.97 -2.16
CA ALA A 37 0.96 11.26 -2.54
C ALA A 37 1.13 12.28 -1.41
N LEU A 38 1.00 11.84 -0.17
CA LEU A 38 1.18 12.73 0.99
C LEU A 38 2.61 13.22 1.10
N VAL A 39 3.61 12.37 0.85
CA VAL A 39 5.02 12.77 0.81
C VAL A 39 5.22 13.84 -0.27
N VAL A 40 4.70 13.60 -1.47
CA VAL A 40 4.81 14.57 -2.58
C VAL A 40 4.20 15.92 -2.19
N GLU A 41 3.04 15.88 -1.55
CA GLU A 41 2.35 17.11 -1.11
C GLU A 41 3.17 17.87 -0.06
N ARG A 42 3.74 17.16 0.91
CA ARG A 42 4.53 17.78 1.98
C ARG A 42 5.87 18.32 1.51
N GLU A 43 6.53 17.61 0.59
CA GLU A 43 7.86 17.98 0.10
C GLU A 43 7.84 18.92 -1.10
N GLY A 44 6.72 19.00 -1.81
CA GLY A 44 6.57 19.86 -2.99
C GLY A 44 7.35 19.36 -4.20
N ARG A 45 7.71 18.09 -4.27
CA ARG A 45 8.48 17.51 -5.39
C ARG A 45 8.19 16.01 -5.53
N PRO A 46 8.38 15.43 -6.74
CA PRO A 46 8.15 14.01 -6.97
C PRO A 46 9.09 13.12 -6.16
N ILE A 47 8.65 11.90 -5.86
CA ILE A 47 9.45 10.92 -5.11
C ILE A 47 10.77 10.62 -5.82
N ALA A 48 10.75 10.51 -7.16
CA ALA A 48 11.97 10.27 -7.93
C ALA A 48 13.04 11.34 -7.68
N ASP A 49 12.62 12.61 -7.56
CA ASP A 49 13.53 13.71 -7.27
C ASP A 49 14.09 13.62 -5.84
N ILE A 50 13.27 13.19 -4.89
CA ILE A 50 13.71 12.98 -3.51
C ILE A 50 14.79 11.91 -3.46
N PHE A 51 14.57 10.78 -4.13
CA PHE A 51 15.56 9.69 -4.21
C PHE A 51 16.86 10.17 -4.85
N ALA A 52 16.77 10.91 -5.96
CA ALA A 52 17.94 11.38 -6.69
C ALA A 52 18.76 12.41 -5.92
N THR A 53 18.09 13.29 -5.17
CA THR A 53 18.73 14.42 -4.46
C THR A 53 19.10 14.06 -3.03
N ASP A 54 18.18 13.44 -2.28
CA ASP A 54 18.30 13.23 -0.84
C ASP A 54 18.61 11.77 -0.46
N GLY A 55 18.38 10.83 -1.36
CA GLY A 55 18.65 9.41 -1.13
C GLY A 55 17.50 8.67 -0.46
N GLU A 56 17.60 7.34 -0.48
CA GLU A 56 16.55 6.45 0.03
C GLU A 56 16.33 6.63 1.54
N ALA A 57 17.40 6.73 2.33
CA ALA A 57 17.27 6.83 3.79
C ALA A 57 16.44 8.06 4.18
N THR A 58 16.68 9.19 3.53
CA THR A 58 15.93 10.42 3.78
C THR A 58 14.47 10.26 3.36
N PHE A 59 14.22 9.65 2.20
CA PHE A 59 12.85 9.35 1.77
C PHE A 59 12.11 8.50 2.81
N ARG A 60 12.77 7.48 3.38
CA ARG A 60 12.13 6.61 4.38
C ARG A 60 11.74 7.37 5.66
N VAL A 61 12.51 8.38 6.03
CA VAL A 61 12.15 9.26 7.15
C VAL A 61 10.89 10.07 6.80
N MET A 62 10.84 10.64 5.59
CA MET A 62 9.68 11.39 5.11
C MET A 62 8.43 10.50 5.04
N GLU A 63 8.60 9.29 4.53
CA GLU A 63 7.53 8.30 4.42
C GLU A 63 7.00 7.91 5.81
N THR A 64 7.88 7.70 6.77
CA THR A 64 7.49 7.37 8.15
C THR A 64 6.66 8.49 8.77
N LYS A 65 7.04 9.74 8.54
CA LYS A 65 6.27 10.90 8.99
C LYS A 65 4.88 10.95 8.34
N ALA A 66 4.81 10.66 7.04
CA ALA A 66 3.55 10.65 6.32
C ALA A 66 2.63 9.53 6.84
N VAL A 67 3.17 8.36 7.13
CA VAL A 67 2.41 7.25 7.72
C VAL A 67 1.88 7.65 9.08
N ALA A 68 2.73 8.22 9.94
CA ALA A 68 2.31 8.66 11.28
C ALA A 68 1.16 9.68 11.20
N GLU A 69 1.27 10.64 10.29
CA GLU A 69 0.21 11.64 10.08
C GLU A 69 -1.08 10.97 9.59
N ALA A 70 -0.99 10.10 8.60
CA ALA A 70 -2.16 9.41 8.04
C ALA A 70 -2.90 8.59 9.09
N LEU A 71 -2.18 7.95 10.00
CA LEU A 71 -2.78 7.11 11.04
C LEU A 71 -3.55 7.89 12.10
N THR A 72 -3.44 9.22 12.13
CA THR A 72 -4.24 10.06 13.05
C THR A 72 -5.65 10.30 12.53
N HIS A 73 -5.94 9.94 11.30
CA HIS A 73 -7.22 10.15 10.65
C HIS A 73 -8.07 8.88 10.60
N GLU A 74 -9.38 9.05 10.60
CA GLU A 74 -10.31 7.97 10.29
C GLU A 74 -10.41 7.88 8.77
N ALA A 75 -9.56 7.03 8.18
CA ALA A 75 -9.36 6.98 6.73
C ALA A 75 -8.95 5.59 6.29
N VAL A 76 -9.04 5.32 4.99
CA VAL A 76 -8.36 4.18 4.39
C VAL A 76 -6.99 4.69 3.91
N VAL A 77 -5.92 4.08 4.40
CA VAL A 77 -4.54 4.52 4.15
C VAL A 77 -3.84 3.49 3.27
N SER A 78 -3.51 3.88 2.04
CA SER A 78 -2.71 3.03 1.14
C SER A 78 -1.24 3.36 1.31
N LEU A 79 -0.45 2.38 1.77
CA LEU A 79 0.99 2.57 1.95
C LEU A 79 1.75 2.38 0.63
N GLY A 80 2.84 3.10 0.47
CA GLY A 80 3.81 2.82 -0.58
C GLY A 80 4.38 1.41 -0.42
N GLY A 81 4.74 0.77 -1.54
CA GLY A 81 5.10 -0.65 -1.55
C GLY A 81 6.28 -1.03 -0.65
N GLY A 82 7.23 -0.11 -0.44
CA GLY A 82 8.39 -0.37 0.41
C GLY A 82 8.26 0.09 1.86
N ALA A 83 7.15 0.72 2.22
CA ALA A 83 6.99 1.32 3.55
C ALA A 83 7.10 0.28 4.68
N ALA A 84 6.47 -0.88 4.51
CA ALA A 84 6.47 -1.93 5.54
C ALA A 84 7.86 -2.54 5.79
N ALA A 85 8.82 -2.33 4.89
CA ALA A 85 10.20 -2.77 5.10
C ALA A 85 10.93 -1.92 6.14
N THR A 86 10.41 -0.73 6.46
CA THR A 86 11.00 0.17 7.44
C THR A 86 10.52 -0.19 8.84
N PRO A 87 11.43 -0.53 9.78
CA PRO A 87 11.04 -0.92 11.14
C PRO A 87 10.16 0.11 11.85
N ALA A 88 10.46 1.40 11.69
CA ALA A 88 9.67 2.48 12.30
C ALA A 88 8.21 2.45 11.81
N VAL A 89 8.00 2.16 10.53
CA VAL A 89 6.64 2.03 9.96
C VAL A 89 5.92 0.84 10.57
N ARG A 90 6.60 -0.32 10.63
CA ARG A 90 5.98 -1.52 11.26
C ARG A 90 5.57 -1.26 12.70
N ASN A 91 6.39 -0.52 13.45
CA ASN A 91 6.04 -0.14 14.82
C ASN A 91 4.79 0.74 14.87
N LEU A 92 4.67 1.70 13.94
CA LEU A 92 3.48 2.55 13.85
C LEU A 92 2.21 1.75 13.53
N LEU A 93 2.33 0.67 12.77
CA LEU A 93 1.19 -0.16 12.37
C LEU A 93 0.69 -1.07 13.47
N SER A 94 1.46 -1.28 14.52
CA SER A 94 1.08 -2.14 15.64
C SER A 94 -0.22 -1.63 16.27
N GLY A 95 -1.18 -2.53 16.45
CA GLY A 95 -2.50 -2.19 17.02
C GLY A 95 -3.51 -1.64 16.02
N HIS A 96 -3.11 -1.43 14.77
CA HIS A 96 -4.01 -0.96 13.71
C HIS A 96 -4.53 -2.11 12.86
N THR A 97 -5.64 -1.89 12.19
CA THR A 97 -6.16 -2.82 11.19
C THR A 97 -5.35 -2.67 9.91
N VAL A 98 -4.66 -3.74 9.52
CA VAL A 98 -3.79 -3.75 8.33
C VAL A 98 -4.23 -4.87 7.41
N VAL A 99 -4.57 -4.51 6.18
CA VAL A 99 -5.00 -5.45 5.14
C VAL A 99 -3.86 -5.67 4.15
N TYR A 100 -3.41 -6.91 4.03
CA TYR A 100 -2.47 -7.29 2.97
C TYR A 100 -3.29 -7.74 1.76
N ILE A 101 -3.13 -7.01 0.66
CA ILE A 101 -3.75 -7.37 -0.62
C ILE A 101 -2.73 -8.22 -1.38
N ASP A 102 -2.99 -9.53 -1.43
CA ASP A 102 -2.12 -10.51 -2.04
C ASP A 102 -2.62 -10.84 -3.44
N ALA A 103 -1.88 -10.41 -4.47
CA ALA A 103 -2.18 -10.75 -5.86
C ALA A 103 -1.18 -11.78 -6.35
N PRO A 104 -1.62 -12.81 -7.12
CA PRO A 104 -0.71 -13.79 -7.72
C PRO A 104 0.33 -13.10 -8.58
N HIS A 105 1.53 -13.67 -8.66
CA HIS A 105 2.63 -13.13 -9.42
C HIS A 105 2.24 -12.81 -10.88
N GLU A 106 1.57 -13.73 -11.53
CA GLU A 106 1.11 -13.58 -12.91
C GLU A 106 0.21 -12.37 -13.09
N GLU A 107 -0.69 -12.16 -12.13
CA GLU A 107 -1.61 -11.03 -12.15
C GLU A 107 -0.87 -9.71 -11.95
N LEU A 108 0.14 -9.68 -11.07
CA LEU A 108 0.98 -8.49 -10.88
C LEU A 108 1.74 -8.15 -12.15
N VAL A 109 2.32 -9.15 -12.81
CA VAL A 109 3.04 -8.96 -14.09
C VAL A 109 2.09 -8.39 -15.13
N ARG A 110 0.90 -8.97 -15.27
CA ARG A 110 -0.10 -8.50 -16.23
C ARG A 110 -0.51 -7.05 -15.98
N ARG A 111 -0.77 -6.69 -14.74
CA ARG A 111 -1.21 -5.33 -14.36
C ARG A 111 -0.13 -4.29 -14.57
N THR A 112 1.13 -4.65 -14.30
CA THR A 112 2.26 -3.71 -14.42
C THR A 112 2.78 -3.61 -15.84
N ALA A 113 2.56 -4.61 -16.69
CA ALA A 113 3.01 -4.61 -18.09
C ALA A 113 2.41 -3.45 -18.90
N SER A 114 1.21 -2.99 -18.53
CA SER A 114 0.53 -1.87 -19.20
C SER A 114 0.93 -0.50 -18.67
N LYS A 115 1.81 -0.45 -17.64
CA LYS A 115 2.19 0.81 -16.97
C LYS A 115 3.68 1.06 -17.14
N THR A 116 4.03 1.70 -18.24
CA THR A 116 5.43 1.95 -18.62
C THR A 116 6.15 2.99 -17.77
N HIS A 117 5.43 3.71 -16.91
CA HIS A 117 6.00 4.79 -16.10
C HIS A 117 6.55 4.34 -14.74
N ARG A 118 6.67 3.02 -14.50
CA ARG A 118 7.28 2.48 -13.28
C ARG A 118 8.73 2.08 -13.57
N PRO A 119 9.72 2.95 -13.25
CA PRO A 119 11.12 2.73 -13.64
C PRO A 119 11.71 1.42 -13.11
N LEU A 120 11.33 1.01 -11.90
CA LEU A 120 11.84 -0.22 -11.28
C LEU A 120 11.39 -1.50 -12.01
N LEU A 121 10.34 -1.42 -12.81
CA LEU A 121 9.76 -2.57 -13.50
C LEU A 121 10.02 -2.57 -15.00
N ALA A 122 10.71 -1.53 -15.52
CA ALA A 122 10.82 -1.29 -16.96
C ALA A 122 11.62 -2.37 -17.72
N GLU A 123 12.68 -2.92 -17.12
CA GLU A 123 13.58 -3.85 -17.81
C GLU A 123 13.18 -5.33 -17.66
N ASP A 124 12.73 -5.72 -16.47
CA ASP A 124 12.35 -7.11 -16.19
C ASP A 124 11.23 -7.12 -15.14
N PRO A 125 9.99 -6.87 -15.55
CA PRO A 125 8.88 -6.80 -14.60
C PRO A 125 8.71 -8.07 -13.76
N SER A 126 8.79 -9.24 -14.41
CA SER A 126 8.59 -10.53 -13.73
C SER A 126 9.66 -10.80 -12.67
N GLY A 127 10.94 -10.63 -13.04
CA GLY A 127 12.06 -10.85 -12.11
C GLY A 127 12.08 -9.83 -10.99
N THR A 128 11.80 -8.58 -11.31
CA THR A 128 11.74 -7.51 -10.31
C THR A 128 10.63 -7.76 -9.29
N LEU A 129 9.43 -8.13 -9.74
CA LEU A 129 8.31 -8.44 -8.85
C LEU A 129 8.59 -9.66 -7.98
N ALA A 130 9.22 -10.70 -8.54
CA ALA A 130 9.59 -11.90 -7.78
C ALA A 130 10.57 -11.55 -6.66
N ARG A 131 11.58 -10.72 -6.96
CA ARG A 131 12.55 -10.26 -5.96
C ARG A 131 11.88 -9.42 -4.88
N LEU A 132 11.03 -8.47 -5.27
CA LEU A 132 10.29 -7.62 -4.33
C LEU A 132 9.39 -8.45 -3.42
N ARG A 133 8.75 -9.49 -3.95
CA ARG A 133 7.92 -10.38 -3.14
C ARG A 133 8.76 -11.09 -2.08
N THR A 134 9.89 -11.64 -2.48
CA THR A 134 10.80 -12.33 -1.55
C THR A 134 11.25 -11.39 -0.43
N GLU A 135 11.59 -10.14 -0.76
CA GLU A 135 12.08 -9.16 0.20
C GLU A 135 10.98 -8.58 1.09
N ARG A 136 9.78 -8.35 0.54
CA ARG A 136 8.73 -7.55 1.19
C ARG A 136 7.60 -8.37 1.81
N GLU A 137 7.25 -9.51 1.24
CA GLU A 137 6.12 -10.31 1.72
C GLU A 137 6.22 -10.68 3.21
N PRO A 138 7.40 -11.07 3.74
CA PRO A 138 7.50 -11.34 5.18
C PRO A 138 7.09 -10.13 6.03
N HIS A 139 7.42 -8.93 5.59
CA HIS A 139 7.04 -7.70 6.30
C HIS A 139 5.53 -7.45 6.22
N TYR A 140 4.93 -7.65 5.04
CA TYR A 140 3.48 -7.51 4.88
C TYR A 140 2.74 -8.47 5.80
N ARG A 141 3.16 -9.74 5.81
CA ARG A 141 2.53 -10.76 6.65
C ARG A 141 2.71 -10.48 8.14
N SER A 142 3.84 -9.91 8.53
CA SER A 142 4.12 -9.60 9.95
C SER A 142 3.20 -8.51 10.50
N VAL A 143 2.74 -7.59 9.66
CA VAL A 143 1.88 -6.48 10.09
C VAL A 143 0.40 -6.71 9.78
N ALA A 144 0.08 -7.67 8.91
CA ALA A 144 -1.29 -7.88 8.45
C ALA A 144 -2.18 -8.45 9.56
N THR A 145 -3.36 -7.86 9.71
CA THR A 145 -4.45 -8.41 10.54
C THR A 145 -5.48 -9.11 9.67
N ILE A 146 -5.53 -8.76 8.38
CA ILE A 146 -6.44 -9.32 7.38
C ILE A 146 -5.62 -9.57 6.12
N ILE A 147 -5.82 -10.73 5.48
CA ILE A 147 -5.20 -11.03 4.19
C ILE A 147 -6.32 -11.33 3.19
N VAL A 148 -6.33 -10.63 2.06
CA VAL A 148 -7.28 -10.87 0.98
C VAL A 148 -6.55 -11.13 -0.32
N GLU A 149 -7.07 -12.03 -1.13
CA GLU A 149 -6.51 -12.30 -2.45
C GLU A 149 -7.15 -11.38 -3.49
N SER A 150 -6.33 -10.90 -4.42
CA SER A 150 -6.77 -10.08 -5.53
C SER A 150 -6.42 -10.77 -6.85
N GLY A 151 -7.39 -11.49 -7.41
CA GLY A 151 -7.24 -12.22 -8.66
C GLY A 151 -7.63 -11.39 -9.88
N PRO A 152 -7.88 -12.06 -11.03
CA PRO A 152 -8.24 -11.38 -12.29
C PRO A 152 -9.66 -10.82 -12.33
N GLY A 153 -10.46 -11.08 -11.32
CA GLY A 153 -11.84 -10.61 -11.25
C GLY A 153 -11.96 -9.12 -10.98
N PRO A 154 -13.20 -8.61 -10.86
CA PRO A 154 -13.45 -7.20 -10.61
C PRO A 154 -12.86 -6.71 -9.29
N VAL A 155 -12.38 -5.48 -9.27
CA VAL A 155 -11.84 -4.85 -8.05
C VAL A 155 -12.90 -4.79 -6.93
N ASP A 156 -14.17 -4.71 -7.27
CA ASP A 156 -15.25 -4.69 -6.30
C ASP A 156 -15.29 -5.95 -5.43
N ASP A 157 -14.85 -7.09 -5.96
CA ASP A 157 -14.80 -8.34 -5.20
C ASP A 157 -13.79 -8.22 -4.05
N VAL A 158 -12.65 -7.58 -4.29
CA VAL A 158 -11.64 -7.33 -3.26
C VAL A 158 -12.19 -6.38 -2.20
N VAL A 159 -12.81 -5.29 -2.63
CA VAL A 159 -13.41 -4.30 -1.73
C VAL A 159 -14.48 -4.95 -0.85
N THR A 160 -15.34 -5.77 -1.45
CA THR A 160 -16.38 -6.49 -0.72
C THR A 160 -15.80 -7.47 0.30
N ALA A 161 -14.75 -8.21 -0.08
CA ALA A 161 -14.09 -9.15 0.82
C ALA A 161 -13.50 -8.43 2.03
N ILE A 162 -12.85 -7.27 1.81
CA ILE A 162 -12.30 -6.47 2.90
C ILE A 162 -13.43 -5.96 3.81
N ALA A 163 -14.47 -5.40 3.23
CA ALA A 163 -15.59 -4.84 4.00
C ALA A 163 -16.24 -5.90 4.89
N ARG A 164 -16.40 -7.12 4.39
CA ARG A 164 -16.94 -8.24 5.17
C ARG A 164 -16.03 -8.60 6.34
N GLN A 165 -14.72 -8.64 6.13
CA GLN A 165 -13.76 -8.93 7.20
C GLN A 165 -13.81 -7.86 8.28
N LEU A 166 -13.97 -6.59 7.89
CA LEU A 166 -14.07 -5.48 8.84
C LEU A 166 -15.32 -5.58 9.72
N GLU A 167 -16.42 -6.07 9.19
CA GLU A 167 -17.65 -6.27 9.95
C GLU A 167 -17.52 -7.35 11.03
N HIS A 168 -16.61 -8.30 10.83
CA HIS A 168 -16.39 -9.43 11.74
C HIS A 168 -15.15 -9.28 12.63
N ALA A 169 -14.47 -8.15 12.51
CA ALA A 169 -13.25 -7.89 13.28
C ALA A 169 -13.55 -7.31 14.66
#